data_35fcf865a3b19bdbecdb4cba3e695128
#
_entry.id   35fcf865a3b19bdbecdb4cba3e695128
#
_cell.length_a   1.000
_cell.length_b   1.000
_cell.length_c   1.000
_cell.angle_alpha   90.00
_cell.angle_beta   90.00
_cell.angle_gamma   90.00
#
_symmetry.space_group_name_H-M   'P 1'
#
loop_
_entity.id
_entity.type
_entity.pdbx_description
1 polymer ?
#
loop_
_entity_poly.entity_id
_entity_poly.type
_entity_poly.pdbx_seq_one_letter_code
_entity_poly.pdbx_strand_id
1 'polypeptide(L)'
;KKPFNSIRSYFFRKNVLKTFQKLLSILEEEKIEAFLVFGTLLGAIREKGFIKHDLDLDFGVWEDNDFLKLRECLEAKGFYLKSEIILLDDETIEYQNYRDKETNISIDFYRFTRLDSKNIYYDFLREENLSYTESIKKNGGLFVYRYDFEKFSLEDYLFKGKKCKIIKEYDDFLKKVYGDTYMIPIKNLDTYNISKKQCYIANKIGKLVYYKK
;
A
#
# COMPACT_ATOMS: atom_id res chain seq x y z
N LYS A 1 -21.05 7.53 12.82
CA LYS A 1 -19.71 7.84 12.29
C LYS A 1 -18.91 8.48 13.42
N LYS A 2 -17.78 7.91 13.81
CA LYS A 2 -16.97 8.46 14.89
C LYS A 2 -16.40 9.83 14.44
N PRO A 3 -16.56 10.93 15.19
CA PRO A 3 -16.07 12.27 14.84
C PRO A 3 -14.55 12.28 14.58
N PHE A 4 -13.84 11.34 15.16
CA PHE A 4 -12.40 11.16 14.98
C PHE A 4 -11.98 10.88 13.50
N ASN A 5 -12.76 10.12 12.74
CA ASN A 5 -12.45 9.86 11.33
C ASN A 5 -12.62 11.11 10.44
N SER A 6 -13.53 12.01 10.79
CA SER A 6 -13.71 13.26 10.04
C SER A 6 -12.54 14.23 10.22
N ILE A 7 -11.96 14.28 11.42
CA ILE A 7 -10.80 15.11 11.74
C ILE A 7 -9.56 14.54 11.00
N ARG A 8 -9.32 13.23 11.06
CA ARG A 8 -8.20 12.59 10.35
C ARG A 8 -8.28 12.82 8.83
N SER A 9 -9.46 12.64 8.23
CA SER A 9 -9.68 12.89 6.80
C SER A 9 -9.48 14.36 6.43
N TYR A 10 -9.84 15.31 7.31
CA TYR A 10 -9.56 16.72 7.09
C TYR A 10 -8.05 17.00 7.03
N PHE A 11 -7.30 16.51 8.02
CA PHE A 11 -5.83 16.66 8.06
C PHE A 11 -5.16 15.97 6.88
N PHE A 12 -5.62 14.80 6.49
CA PHE A 12 -5.14 14.10 5.32
C PHE A 12 -5.29 14.98 4.07
N ARG A 13 -6.50 15.42 3.75
CA ARG A 13 -6.76 16.25 2.57
C ARG A 13 -5.95 17.54 2.54
N LYS A 14 -5.67 18.15 3.69
CA LYS A 14 -4.89 19.38 3.79
C LYS A 14 -3.41 19.15 3.46
N ASN A 15 -2.86 18.00 3.80
CA ASN A 15 -1.43 17.76 3.83
C ASN A 15 -0.94 16.70 2.82
N VAL A 16 -1.83 15.84 2.30
CA VAL A 16 -1.47 14.71 1.43
C VAL A 16 -0.69 15.14 0.18
N LEU A 17 -1.07 16.24 -0.45
CA LEU A 17 -0.38 16.73 -1.64
C LEU A 17 1.07 17.10 -1.35
N LYS A 18 1.34 17.76 -0.22
CA LYS A 18 2.69 18.11 0.21
C LYS A 18 3.55 16.88 0.42
N THR A 19 3.04 15.89 1.17
CA THR A 19 3.74 14.63 1.40
C THR A 19 3.95 13.84 0.12
N PHE A 20 2.94 13.75 -0.74
CA PHE A 20 3.02 13.06 -2.03
C PHE A 20 4.11 13.65 -2.93
N GLN A 21 4.14 14.98 -3.09
CA GLN A 21 5.14 15.66 -3.91
C GLN A 21 6.55 15.53 -3.34
N LYS A 22 6.70 15.65 -2.02
CA LYS A 22 7.97 15.41 -1.31
C LYS A 22 8.47 14.00 -1.54
N LEU A 23 7.61 13.00 -1.35
CA LEU A 23 7.95 11.60 -1.55
C LEU A 23 8.40 11.30 -2.98
N LEU A 24 7.63 11.73 -3.98
CA LEU A 24 7.99 11.50 -5.39
C LEU A 24 9.34 12.13 -5.75
N SER A 25 9.66 13.33 -5.22
CA SER A 25 10.95 13.96 -5.46
C SER A 25 12.11 13.14 -4.87
N ILE A 26 11.91 12.52 -3.69
CA ILE A 26 12.90 11.63 -3.06
C ILE A 26 13.08 10.35 -3.89
N LEU A 27 11.98 9.71 -4.30
CA LEU A 27 12.03 8.49 -5.10
C LEU A 27 12.74 8.71 -6.43
N GLU A 28 12.52 9.86 -7.08
CA GLU A 28 13.19 10.27 -8.31
C GLU A 28 14.69 10.53 -8.08
N GLU A 29 15.07 11.29 -7.05
CA GLU A 29 16.46 11.57 -6.67
C GLU A 29 17.25 10.30 -6.40
N GLU A 30 16.65 9.36 -5.66
CA GLU A 30 17.27 8.10 -5.24
C GLU A 30 17.14 6.97 -6.28
N LYS A 31 16.48 7.25 -7.41
CA LYS A 31 16.20 6.30 -8.49
C LYS A 31 15.48 5.03 -8.01
N ILE A 32 14.54 5.19 -7.09
CA ILE A 32 13.68 4.11 -6.60
C ILE A 32 12.41 4.09 -7.45
N GLU A 33 12.20 3.02 -8.22
CA GLU A 33 10.98 2.85 -8.99
C GLU A 33 9.84 2.39 -8.08
N ALA A 34 8.91 3.30 -7.82
CA ALA A 34 7.67 3.01 -7.13
C ALA A 34 6.48 3.46 -7.97
N PHE A 35 5.36 2.78 -7.83
CA PHE A 35 4.15 3.02 -8.62
C PHE A 35 2.91 3.05 -7.74
N LEU A 36 1.89 3.81 -8.18
CA LEU A 36 0.65 3.93 -7.44
C LEU A 36 -0.12 2.61 -7.48
N VAL A 37 -0.63 2.19 -6.31
CA VAL A 37 -1.47 0.99 -6.16
C VAL A 37 -2.72 1.31 -5.33
N PHE A 38 -3.61 0.38 -5.19
CA PHE A 38 -4.77 0.40 -4.30
C PHE A 38 -5.52 1.74 -4.24
N GLY A 39 -5.75 2.29 -3.04
CA GLY A 39 -6.52 3.52 -2.83
C GLY A 39 -5.95 4.72 -3.56
N THR A 40 -4.62 4.86 -3.60
CA THR A 40 -3.97 5.96 -4.29
C THR A 40 -4.13 5.87 -5.82
N LEU A 41 -3.98 4.67 -6.40
CA LEU A 41 -4.25 4.44 -7.83
C LEU A 41 -5.73 4.66 -8.15
N LEU A 42 -6.63 4.09 -7.35
CA LEU A 42 -8.08 4.29 -7.54
C LEU A 42 -8.46 5.77 -7.52
N GLY A 43 -7.91 6.54 -6.58
CA GLY A 43 -8.11 7.97 -6.51
C GLY A 43 -7.58 8.70 -7.74
N ALA A 44 -6.39 8.36 -8.22
CA ALA A 44 -5.79 8.94 -9.43
C ALA A 44 -6.66 8.69 -10.68
N ILE A 45 -7.18 7.48 -10.84
CA ILE A 45 -7.99 7.08 -12.01
C ILE A 45 -9.42 7.61 -11.91
N ARG A 46 -10.12 7.35 -10.80
CA ARG A 46 -11.55 7.63 -10.65
C ARG A 46 -11.86 9.07 -10.28
N GLU A 47 -11.14 9.60 -9.27
CA GLU A 47 -11.41 10.93 -8.69
C GLU A 47 -10.56 12.04 -9.32
N LYS A 48 -9.55 11.69 -10.13
CA LYS A 48 -8.47 12.60 -10.54
C LYS A 48 -7.87 13.34 -9.35
N GLY A 49 -7.89 12.69 -8.20
CA GLY A 49 -7.52 13.23 -6.89
C GLY A 49 -7.39 12.15 -5.84
N PHE A 50 -6.99 12.53 -4.63
CA PHE A 50 -6.99 11.64 -3.48
C PHE A 50 -8.42 11.37 -3.00
N ILE A 51 -8.72 10.14 -2.61
CA ILE A 51 -10.05 9.76 -2.11
C ILE A 51 -10.32 10.49 -0.79
N LYS A 52 -11.49 11.13 -0.65
CA LYS A 52 -11.83 12.03 0.47
C LYS A 52 -11.75 11.40 1.87
N HIS A 53 -11.96 10.11 1.97
CA HIS A 53 -11.95 9.37 3.24
C HIS A 53 -10.75 8.46 3.42
N ASP A 54 -9.82 8.50 2.47
CA ASP A 54 -8.53 7.85 2.57
C ASP A 54 -7.64 8.52 3.60
N LEU A 55 -6.67 7.77 4.15
CA LEU A 55 -5.84 8.23 5.26
C LEU A 55 -4.34 7.94 5.05
N ASP A 56 -4.00 7.38 3.90
CA ASP A 56 -2.68 6.90 3.51
C ASP A 56 -2.41 7.09 2.02
N LEU A 57 -1.16 6.87 1.64
CA LEU A 57 -0.69 6.81 0.28
C LEU A 57 -0.13 5.41 0.03
N ASP A 58 -0.61 4.73 -1.01
CA ASP A 58 -0.24 3.36 -1.35
C ASP A 58 0.71 3.32 -2.55
N PHE A 59 1.87 2.71 -2.37
CA PHE A 59 2.87 2.51 -3.42
C PHE A 59 3.27 1.05 -3.53
N GLY A 60 3.35 0.55 -4.76
CA GLY A 60 4.00 -0.71 -5.08
C GLY A 60 5.48 -0.47 -5.38
N VAL A 61 6.32 -1.43 -5.02
CA VAL A 61 7.71 -1.53 -5.44
C VAL A 61 7.99 -2.96 -5.90
N TRP A 62 8.90 -3.12 -6.85
CA TRP A 62 9.29 -4.44 -7.32
C TRP A 62 10.18 -5.17 -6.32
N GLU A 63 10.27 -6.49 -6.47
CA GLU A 63 11.06 -7.40 -5.62
C GLU A 63 12.56 -7.10 -5.60
N ASP A 64 13.07 -6.47 -6.64
CA ASP A 64 14.48 -6.07 -6.76
C ASP A 64 14.80 -4.74 -6.04
N ASN A 65 13.80 -4.05 -5.50
CA ASN A 65 14.05 -2.88 -4.66
C ASN A 65 14.51 -3.30 -3.27
N ASP A 66 15.59 -2.67 -2.82
CA ASP A 66 16.12 -2.85 -1.47
C ASP A 66 15.30 -2.01 -0.47
N PHE A 67 14.52 -2.69 0.37
CA PHE A 67 13.73 -2.06 1.44
C PHE A 67 14.58 -1.42 2.53
N LEU A 68 15.83 -1.89 2.73
CA LEU A 68 16.74 -1.25 3.68
C LEU A 68 17.23 0.08 3.12
N LYS A 69 17.61 0.13 1.85
CA LYS A 69 17.96 1.38 1.16
C LYS A 69 16.77 2.35 1.13
N LEU A 70 15.56 1.87 0.83
CA LEU A 70 14.33 2.70 0.90
C LEU A 70 14.16 3.33 2.28
N ARG A 71 14.38 2.56 3.34
CA ARG A 71 14.31 3.04 4.72
C ARG A 71 15.36 4.12 4.99
N GLU A 72 16.61 3.89 4.67
CA GLU A 72 17.70 4.85 4.89
C GLU A 72 17.40 6.19 4.19
N CYS A 73 17.01 6.14 2.92
CA CYS A 73 16.66 7.32 2.14
C CYS A 73 15.49 8.10 2.74
N LEU A 74 14.41 7.42 3.10
CA LEU A 74 13.22 8.07 3.65
C LEU A 74 13.47 8.65 5.04
N GLU A 75 14.19 7.92 5.92
CA GLU A 75 14.51 8.39 7.27
C GLU A 75 15.40 9.63 7.24
N ALA A 76 16.38 9.67 6.33
CA ALA A 76 17.26 10.84 6.12
C ALA A 76 16.49 12.08 5.62
N LYS A 77 15.39 11.88 4.87
CA LYS A 77 14.57 12.95 4.27
C LYS A 77 13.32 13.29 5.09
N GLY A 78 13.25 12.89 6.36
CA GLY A 78 12.22 13.34 7.30
C GLY A 78 10.96 12.47 7.36
N PHE A 79 11.07 11.21 6.99
CA PHE A 79 10.09 10.18 7.32
C PHE A 79 10.59 9.34 8.51
N TYR A 80 9.76 8.46 9.03
CA TYR A 80 10.18 7.42 9.96
C TYR A 80 9.39 6.15 9.68
N LEU A 81 10.07 5.01 9.76
CA LEU A 81 9.44 3.70 9.67
C LEU A 81 8.60 3.47 10.93
N LYS A 82 7.33 3.19 10.75
CA LYS A 82 6.39 2.89 11.83
C LYS A 82 6.23 1.40 12.06
N SER A 83 6.11 0.65 10.98
CA SER A 83 5.99 -0.81 11.03
C SER A 83 6.40 -1.44 9.71
N GLU A 84 6.77 -2.70 9.77
CA GLU A 84 7.01 -3.53 8.61
C GLU A 84 6.48 -4.94 8.83
N ILE A 85 6.28 -5.68 7.75
CA ILE A 85 5.92 -7.09 7.80
C ILE A 85 6.98 -7.89 7.05
N ILE A 86 7.48 -8.91 7.74
CA ILE A 86 8.56 -9.79 7.30
C ILE A 86 8.00 -11.20 7.23
N LEU A 87 8.25 -11.91 6.14
CA LEU A 87 7.96 -13.34 6.05
C LEU A 87 8.90 -14.11 6.98
N LEU A 88 8.37 -15.08 7.74
CA LEU A 88 9.18 -15.83 8.71
C LEU A 88 10.04 -16.93 8.08
N ASP A 89 9.71 -17.36 6.87
CA ASP A 89 10.41 -18.47 6.19
C ASP A 89 11.71 -18.04 5.49
N ASP A 90 11.77 -16.81 4.99
CA ASP A 90 12.93 -16.31 4.23
C ASP A 90 13.39 -14.90 4.65
N GLU A 91 12.78 -14.35 5.70
CA GLU A 91 13.05 -13.01 6.23
C GLU A 91 12.83 -11.86 5.23
N THR A 92 12.08 -12.11 4.15
CA THR A 92 11.76 -11.10 3.14
C THR A 92 10.83 -10.04 3.71
N ILE A 93 11.20 -8.76 3.55
CA ILE A 93 10.32 -7.63 3.88
C ILE A 93 9.32 -7.46 2.75
N GLU A 94 8.04 -7.65 3.03
CA GLU A 94 6.95 -7.56 2.06
C GLU A 94 6.18 -6.24 2.12
N TYR A 95 6.28 -5.54 3.25
CA TYR A 95 5.53 -4.32 3.50
C TYR A 95 6.26 -3.42 4.47
N GLN A 96 6.24 -2.11 4.20
CA GLN A 96 6.71 -1.08 5.12
C GLN A 96 5.72 0.08 5.18
N ASN A 97 5.38 0.52 6.40
CA ASN A 97 4.58 1.70 6.65
C ASN A 97 5.44 2.82 7.22
N TYR A 98 5.41 3.95 6.55
CA TYR A 98 6.12 5.15 6.98
C TYR A 98 5.16 6.26 7.41
N ARG A 99 5.72 7.23 8.12
CA ARG A 99 5.04 8.49 8.40
C ARG A 99 5.95 9.67 8.09
N ASP A 100 5.39 10.67 7.43
CA ASP A 100 6.05 11.96 7.28
C ASP A 100 6.08 12.67 8.65
N LYS A 101 7.27 13.05 9.11
CA LYS A 101 7.47 13.73 10.43
C LYS A 101 6.75 15.06 10.51
N GLU A 102 6.55 15.75 9.38
CA GLU A 102 5.94 17.06 9.34
C GLU A 102 4.41 17.00 9.26
N THR A 103 3.88 16.17 8.36
CA THR A 103 2.44 16.14 8.06
C THR A 103 1.70 15.01 8.77
N ASN A 104 2.44 14.03 9.30
CA ASN A 104 1.93 12.79 9.88
C ASN A 104 1.10 11.93 8.90
N ILE A 105 1.23 12.16 7.58
CA ILE A 105 0.62 11.34 6.55
C ILE A 105 1.28 9.95 6.54
N SER A 106 0.46 8.92 6.42
CA SER A 106 0.89 7.52 6.28
C SER A 106 1.23 7.22 4.83
N ILE A 107 2.31 6.47 4.63
CA ILE A 107 2.71 5.95 3.33
C ILE A 107 2.97 4.47 3.48
N ASP A 108 2.36 3.68 2.62
CA ASP A 108 2.45 2.24 2.59
C ASP A 108 3.19 1.78 1.34
N PHE A 109 4.25 1.00 1.51
CA PHE A 109 5.00 0.36 0.44
C PHE A 109 4.75 -1.13 0.47
N TYR A 110 4.32 -1.67 -0.66
CA TYR A 110 4.00 -3.08 -0.88
C TYR A 110 4.96 -3.68 -1.88
N ARG A 111 5.55 -4.83 -1.56
CA ARG A 111 6.38 -5.57 -2.50
C ARG A 111 5.52 -6.30 -3.52
N PHE A 112 5.87 -6.13 -4.79
CA PHE A 112 5.32 -6.91 -5.89
C PHE A 112 6.43 -7.75 -6.51
N THR A 113 6.14 -9.01 -6.81
CA THR A 113 7.09 -9.95 -7.40
C THR A 113 6.64 -10.31 -8.81
N ARG A 114 7.57 -10.21 -9.76
CA ARG A 114 7.37 -10.58 -11.16
C ARG A 114 7.66 -12.08 -11.32
N LEU A 115 6.65 -12.83 -11.72
CA LEU A 115 6.81 -14.21 -12.18
C LEU A 115 6.71 -14.26 -13.71
N ASP A 116 7.02 -15.40 -14.33
CA ASP A 116 7.03 -15.53 -15.79
C ASP A 116 5.70 -15.13 -16.44
N SER A 117 4.58 -15.57 -15.88
CA SER A 117 3.24 -15.36 -16.45
C SER A 117 2.37 -14.36 -15.67
N LYS A 118 2.78 -13.90 -14.51
CA LYS A 118 1.96 -13.07 -13.63
C LYS A 118 2.79 -12.20 -12.68
N ASN A 119 2.16 -11.22 -12.07
CA ASN A 119 2.71 -10.48 -10.93
C ASN A 119 1.99 -10.90 -9.66
N ILE A 120 2.71 -11.00 -8.56
CA ILE A 120 2.12 -11.38 -7.28
C ILE A 120 2.35 -10.31 -6.21
N TYR A 121 1.47 -10.32 -5.23
CA TYR A 121 1.54 -9.49 -4.04
C TYR A 121 1.02 -10.30 -2.85
N TYR A 122 1.61 -10.11 -1.67
CA TYR A 122 1.16 -10.70 -0.42
C TYR A 122 0.45 -9.68 0.45
N ASP A 123 -0.78 -10.02 0.88
CA ASP A 123 -1.52 -9.29 1.90
C ASP A 123 -1.46 -10.02 3.24
N PHE A 124 -1.60 -9.28 4.34
CA PHE A 124 -1.38 -9.79 5.69
C PHE A 124 -2.60 -9.50 6.55
N LEU A 125 -3.36 -10.55 6.83
CA LEU A 125 -4.63 -10.41 7.52
C LEU A 125 -4.60 -11.08 8.89
N ARG A 126 -5.30 -10.44 9.82
CA ARG A 126 -5.62 -11.05 11.11
C ARG A 126 -6.69 -12.15 10.93
N GLU A 127 -6.75 -13.07 11.87
CA GLU A 127 -7.85 -14.03 11.94
C GLU A 127 -9.18 -13.29 12.15
N GLU A 128 -10.23 -13.81 11.54
CA GLU A 128 -11.57 -13.24 11.67
C GLU A 128 -12.00 -13.18 13.14
N ASN A 129 -12.64 -12.08 13.52
CA ASN A 129 -13.09 -11.76 14.89
C ASN A 129 -11.99 -11.54 15.94
N LEU A 130 -10.71 -11.57 15.57
CA LEU A 130 -9.61 -11.23 16.46
C LEU A 130 -9.02 -9.85 16.09
N SER A 131 -8.40 -9.17 17.05
CA SER A 131 -7.51 -8.05 16.76
C SER A 131 -6.20 -8.55 16.15
N TYR A 132 -5.40 -7.67 15.57
CA TYR A 132 -4.05 -8.02 15.08
C TYR A 132 -3.19 -8.64 16.19
N THR A 133 -3.20 -8.05 17.39
CA THR A 133 -2.44 -8.54 18.54
C THR A 133 -2.88 -9.94 18.97
N GLU A 134 -4.17 -10.20 19.03
CA GLU A 134 -4.72 -11.51 19.39
C GLU A 134 -4.41 -12.56 18.32
N SER A 135 -4.54 -12.19 17.04
CA SER A 135 -4.20 -13.07 15.92
C SER A 135 -2.71 -13.47 15.93
N ILE A 136 -1.83 -12.49 16.14
CA ILE A 136 -0.38 -12.74 16.24
C ILE A 136 -0.08 -13.66 17.44
N LYS A 137 -0.68 -13.41 18.61
CA LYS A 137 -0.47 -14.23 19.80
C LYS A 137 -0.94 -15.67 19.62
N LYS A 138 -2.07 -15.87 18.94
CA LYS A 138 -2.67 -17.17 18.69
C LYS A 138 -1.91 -17.98 17.64
N ASN A 139 -1.51 -17.34 16.53
CA ASN A 139 -1.01 -18.01 15.33
C ASN A 139 0.49 -17.85 15.11
N GLY A 140 1.21 -17.16 16.02
CA GLY A 140 2.63 -16.83 15.85
C GLY A 140 2.91 -15.71 14.84
N GLY A 141 1.87 -15.17 14.19
CA GLY A 141 1.98 -14.11 13.19
C GLY A 141 0.65 -13.85 12.49
N LEU A 142 0.74 -13.20 11.34
CA LEU A 142 -0.41 -12.90 10.47
C LEU A 142 -0.51 -13.92 9.35
N PHE A 143 -1.72 -14.27 8.97
CA PHE A 143 -1.96 -15.07 7.78
C PHE A 143 -1.55 -14.30 6.53
N VAL A 144 -0.87 -15.00 5.62
CA VAL A 144 -0.42 -14.48 4.35
C VAL A 144 -1.40 -14.90 3.26
N TYR A 145 -1.93 -13.92 2.56
CA TYR A 145 -2.82 -14.12 1.41
C TYR A 145 -2.09 -13.69 0.15
N ARG A 146 -2.01 -14.59 -0.83
CA ARG A 146 -1.38 -14.31 -2.11
C ARG A 146 -2.42 -13.86 -3.13
N TYR A 147 -2.14 -12.75 -3.78
CA TYR A 147 -2.86 -12.24 -4.94
C TYR A 147 -2.02 -12.47 -6.20
N ASP A 148 -2.61 -13.13 -7.17
CA ASP A 148 -2.03 -13.31 -8.50
C ASP A 148 -2.70 -12.34 -9.47
N PHE A 149 -1.95 -11.38 -9.99
CA PHE A 149 -2.39 -10.48 -11.05
C PHE A 149 -1.90 -10.97 -12.40
N GLU A 150 -2.68 -10.76 -13.47
CA GLU A 150 -2.14 -10.84 -14.81
C GLU A 150 -0.90 -9.95 -14.94
N LYS A 151 0.01 -10.29 -15.84
CA LYS A 151 1.23 -9.51 -16.00
C LYS A 151 0.88 -8.09 -16.41
N PHE A 152 1.40 -7.13 -15.68
CA PHE A 152 1.21 -5.71 -15.97
C PHE A 152 2.56 -5.01 -16.15
N SER A 153 2.53 -3.91 -16.86
CA SER A 153 3.65 -2.99 -17.06
C SER A 153 3.38 -1.65 -16.38
N LEU A 154 4.40 -0.81 -16.29
CA LEU A 154 4.27 0.53 -15.73
C LEU A 154 4.29 1.58 -16.83
N GLU A 155 3.53 2.65 -16.65
CA GLU A 155 3.56 3.82 -17.52
C GLU A 155 3.70 5.13 -16.72
N ASP A 156 4.18 6.16 -17.39
CA ASP A 156 4.24 7.51 -16.82
C ASP A 156 2.85 8.12 -16.76
N TYR A 157 2.54 8.70 -15.62
CA TYR A 157 1.27 9.37 -15.38
C TYR A 157 1.48 10.72 -14.69
N LEU A 158 0.74 11.74 -15.13
CA LEU A 158 0.78 13.06 -14.48
C LEU A 158 -0.32 13.12 -13.43
N PHE A 159 0.04 13.07 -12.16
CA PHE A 159 -0.90 13.16 -11.05
C PHE A 159 -0.56 14.30 -10.11
N LYS A 160 -1.50 15.24 -9.92
CA LYS A 160 -1.33 16.40 -9.05
C LYS A 160 -0.05 17.23 -9.34
N GLY A 161 0.26 17.39 -10.62
CA GLY A 161 1.40 18.20 -11.09
C GLY A 161 2.77 17.51 -10.97
N LYS A 162 2.81 16.23 -10.61
CA LYS A 162 4.04 15.44 -10.57
C LYS A 162 3.92 14.22 -11.47
N LYS A 163 5.04 13.86 -12.13
CA LYS A 163 5.16 12.55 -12.79
C LYS A 163 5.27 11.45 -11.74
N CYS A 164 4.53 10.38 -11.94
CA CYS A 164 4.61 9.15 -11.16
C CYS A 164 4.40 7.96 -12.09
N LYS A 165 4.67 6.76 -11.61
CA LYS A 165 4.35 5.53 -12.32
C LYS A 165 2.99 5.01 -11.87
N ILE A 166 2.23 4.47 -12.81
CA ILE A 166 1.02 3.71 -12.54
C ILE A 166 1.08 2.36 -13.29
N ILE A 167 0.25 1.43 -12.85
CA ILE A 167 0.01 0.20 -13.59
C ILE A 167 -0.72 0.57 -14.89
N LYS A 168 -0.18 0.20 -16.04
CA LYS A 168 -0.77 0.47 -17.34
C LYS A 168 -2.10 -0.27 -17.50
N GLU A 169 -2.15 -1.52 -17.06
CA GLU A 169 -3.32 -2.39 -17.02
C GLU A 169 -4.16 -2.16 -15.76
N TYR A 170 -4.28 -0.89 -15.32
CA TYR A 170 -4.96 -0.51 -14.07
C TYR A 170 -6.43 -0.96 -13.99
N ASP A 171 -7.10 -1.11 -15.11
CA ASP A 171 -8.50 -1.54 -15.13
C ASP A 171 -8.65 -2.96 -14.58
N ASP A 172 -7.83 -3.90 -15.07
CA ASP A 172 -7.82 -5.29 -14.60
C ASP A 172 -7.35 -5.38 -13.13
N PHE A 173 -6.32 -4.59 -12.77
CA PHE A 173 -5.83 -4.52 -11.40
C PHE A 173 -6.91 -4.02 -10.44
N LEU A 174 -7.57 -2.90 -10.76
CA LEU A 174 -8.60 -2.31 -9.91
C LEU A 174 -9.88 -3.15 -9.84
N LYS A 175 -10.27 -3.81 -10.93
CA LYS A 175 -11.38 -4.79 -10.92
C LYS A 175 -11.07 -5.94 -9.97
N LYS A 176 -9.86 -6.45 -10.00
CA LYS A 176 -9.46 -7.54 -9.12
C LYS A 176 -9.48 -7.15 -7.64
N VAL A 177 -9.06 -5.93 -7.33
CA VAL A 177 -9.01 -5.44 -5.94
C VAL A 177 -10.38 -4.98 -5.43
N TYR A 178 -11.16 -4.26 -6.27
CA TYR A 178 -12.37 -3.56 -5.85
C TYR A 178 -13.65 -4.07 -6.51
N GLY A 179 -13.54 -5.01 -7.44
CA GLY A 179 -14.67 -5.53 -8.23
C GLY A 179 -14.98 -4.67 -9.47
N ASP A 180 -15.83 -5.19 -10.35
CA ASP A 180 -16.15 -4.60 -11.67
C ASP A 180 -16.74 -3.19 -11.59
N THR A 181 -17.33 -2.83 -10.45
CA THR A 181 -17.97 -1.52 -10.25
C THR A 181 -17.06 -0.49 -9.58
N TYR A 182 -15.74 -0.69 -9.58
CA TYR A 182 -14.79 0.17 -8.86
C TYR A 182 -14.86 1.66 -9.25
N MET A 183 -15.30 1.96 -10.48
CA MET A 183 -15.50 3.34 -10.95
C MET A 183 -16.70 4.03 -10.30
N ILE A 184 -17.61 3.29 -9.67
CA ILE A 184 -18.78 3.84 -8.97
C ILE A 184 -18.46 3.96 -7.49
N PRO A 185 -18.44 5.18 -6.89
CA PRO A 185 -18.21 5.33 -5.46
C PRO A 185 -19.34 4.71 -4.63
N ILE A 186 -19.11 3.53 -4.10
CA ILE A 186 -20.08 2.82 -3.24
C ILE A 186 -19.75 3.13 -1.78
N LYS A 187 -20.74 3.68 -1.07
CA LYS A 187 -20.62 3.96 0.36
C LYS A 187 -20.63 2.64 1.13
N ASN A 188 -19.59 2.42 1.95
CA ASN A 188 -19.38 1.19 2.71
C ASN A 188 -19.14 -0.05 1.81
N LEU A 189 -18.43 0.13 0.69
CA LEU A 189 -17.98 -1.00 -0.11
C LEU A 189 -17.15 -1.94 0.80
N ASP A 190 -17.53 -3.19 0.82
CA ASP A 190 -16.80 -4.23 1.55
C ASP A 190 -15.65 -4.74 0.67
N THR A 191 -14.60 -3.92 0.59
CA THR A 191 -13.39 -4.24 -0.18
C THR A 191 -12.70 -5.50 0.33
N TYR A 192 -12.77 -5.75 1.64
CA TYR A 192 -12.20 -6.95 2.26
C TYR A 192 -12.82 -8.23 1.69
N ASN A 193 -14.15 -8.33 1.64
CA ASN A 193 -14.80 -9.53 1.11
C ASN A 193 -14.68 -9.67 -0.41
N ILE A 194 -14.56 -8.56 -1.14
CA ILE A 194 -14.32 -8.59 -2.59
C ILE A 194 -12.92 -9.12 -2.86
N SER A 195 -11.90 -8.53 -2.26
CA SER A 195 -10.50 -8.91 -2.46
C SER A 195 -10.21 -10.33 -1.98
N LYS A 196 -10.80 -10.75 -0.85
CA LYS A 196 -10.64 -12.11 -0.30
C LYS A 196 -11.11 -13.23 -1.24
N LYS A 197 -12.06 -12.96 -2.13
CA LYS A 197 -12.49 -13.91 -3.17
C LYS A 197 -11.49 -14.08 -4.31
N GLN A 198 -10.53 -13.15 -4.42
CA GLN A 198 -9.56 -13.08 -5.50
C GLN A 198 -8.15 -13.55 -5.09
N CYS A 199 -8.00 -14.02 -3.85
CA CYS A 199 -6.73 -14.49 -3.30
C CYS A 199 -6.87 -15.87 -2.68
N TYR A 200 -5.76 -16.46 -2.32
CA TYR A 200 -5.71 -17.72 -1.56
C TYR A 200 -4.70 -17.62 -0.42
N ILE A 201 -4.91 -18.42 0.63
CA ILE A 201 -4.00 -18.47 1.77
C ILE A 201 -2.69 -19.13 1.31
N ALA A 202 -1.60 -18.39 1.42
CA ALA A 202 -0.26 -18.92 1.24
C ALA A 202 0.16 -19.68 2.51
N ASN A 203 0.92 -20.77 2.35
CA ASN A 203 1.47 -21.50 3.49
C ASN A 203 2.69 -20.77 4.07
N LYS A 204 2.47 -19.54 4.51
CA LYS A 204 3.48 -18.61 5.05
C LYS A 204 2.90 -17.85 6.23
N ILE A 205 3.77 -17.36 7.10
CA ILE A 205 3.40 -16.50 8.23
C ILE A 205 4.16 -15.18 8.13
N GLY A 206 3.45 -14.08 8.32
CA GLY A 206 4.00 -12.74 8.36
C GLY A 206 4.21 -12.24 9.79
N LYS A 207 5.41 -11.78 10.11
CA LYS A 207 5.74 -11.13 11.38
C LYS A 207 5.58 -9.62 11.24
N LEU A 208 4.65 -9.06 12.01
CA LEU A 208 4.49 -7.61 12.10
C LEU A 208 5.43 -7.02 13.16
N VAL A 209 6.29 -6.12 12.76
CA VAL A 209 7.25 -5.42 13.61
C VAL A 209 6.86 -3.95 13.71
N TYR A 210 6.78 -3.41 14.93
CA TYR A 210 6.54 -1.99 15.19
C TYR A 210 7.81 -1.30 15.67
N TYR A 211 8.06 -0.11 15.15
CA TYR A 211 9.14 0.75 15.56
C TYR A 211 8.62 1.87 16.46
N LYS A 212 9.29 2.09 17.58
CA LYS A 212 9.01 3.24 18.45
C LYS A 212 9.64 4.48 17.82
N LYS A 213 8.90 5.58 17.88
CA LYS A 213 9.36 6.90 17.47
C LYS A 213 10.45 7.40 18.44
#